data_53f92be5cab2c098a9668c104d023480
#
_entry.id   53f92be5cab2c098a9668c104d023480
#
_cell.length_a   1.000
_cell.length_b   1.000
_cell.length_c   1.000
_cell.angle_alpha   90.00
_cell.angle_beta   90.00
_cell.angle_gamma   90.00
#
_symmetry.space_group_name_H-M   'P 1'
#
loop_
_entity.id
_entity.type
_entity.pdbx_description
1 polymer ?
#
loop_
_entity_poly.entity_id
_entity_poly.type
_entity_poly.pdbx_seq_one_letter_code
_entity_poly.pdbx_strand_id
1 'polypeptide(L)'
;MIYIFLIVFLYLFFGAALYFFQRKILFNKSSRPRRPEDYGLENINEITIKTDDNVNLLAWHYKGKKNRPILVYFHGNSFDIGERAYRIKKYNDSGFSTLIVSWRGFSGNDGDPSEKNLYLDGTATIEWILNNTHHNCADIVNYGESLGTGVAVELNLKYDFCLTVLEAPFTSIADVAKKRYRI
;
A
#
# COMPACT_ATOMS: atom_id res chain seq x y z
N MET A 1 15.52 -43.92 -17.47
CA MET A 1 15.46 -43.60 -16.02
C MET A 1 16.11 -42.24 -15.70
N ILE A 2 17.34 -41.94 -16.10
CA ILE A 2 18.08 -40.72 -15.74
C ILE A 2 17.34 -39.43 -16.14
N TYR A 3 16.72 -39.39 -17.32
CA TYR A 3 15.96 -38.22 -17.78
C TYR A 3 14.71 -37.96 -16.94
N ILE A 4 14.04 -38.99 -16.43
CA ILE A 4 12.87 -38.85 -15.56
C ILE A 4 13.30 -38.23 -14.22
N PHE A 5 14.42 -38.73 -13.64
CA PHE A 5 14.96 -38.15 -12.42
C PHE A 5 15.36 -36.66 -12.60
N LEU A 6 15.96 -36.35 -13.75
CA LEU A 6 16.34 -34.96 -14.07
C LEU A 6 15.11 -34.05 -14.18
N ILE A 7 14.05 -34.49 -14.85
CA ILE A 7 12.82 -33.73 -14.98
C ILE A 7 12.18 -33.50 -13.61
N VAL A 8 12.06 -34.52 -12.79
CA VAL A 8 11.51 -34.42 -11.43
C VAL A 8 12.37 -33.49 -10.57
N PHE A 9 13.70 -33.63 -10.65
CA PHE A 9 14.62 -32.74 -9.94
C PHE A 9 14.44 -31.27 -10.35
N LEU A 10 14.40 -30.99 -11.64
CA LEU A 10 14.17 -29.61 -12.14
C LEU A 10 12.82 -29.06 -11.71
N TYR A 11 11.76 -29.86 -11.76
CA TYR A 11 10.44 -29.46 -11.30
C TYR A 11 10.43 -29.06 -9.80
N LEU A 12 11.01 -29.92 -8.97
CA LEU A 12 11.14 -29.66 -7.53
C LEU A 12 12.04 -28.45 -7.23
N PHE A 13 13.14 -28.32 -7.95
CA PHE A 13 14.07 -27.19 -7.83
C PHE A 13 13.39 -25.86 -8.19
N PHE A 14 12.68 -25.80 -9.32
CA PHE A 14 11.93 -24.61 -9.71
C PHE A 14 10.80 -24.30 -8.73
N GLY A 15 10.08 -25.31 -8.26
CA GLY A 15 9.04 -25.15 -7.23
C GLY A 15 9.62 -24.56 -5.93
N ALA A 16 10.73 -25.10 -5.46
CA ALA A 16 11.44 -24.59 -4.30
C ALA A 16 11.95 -23.14 -4.53
N ALA A 17 12.57 -22.89 -5.68
CA ALA A 17 13.03 -21.54 -6.03
C ALA A 17 11.88 -20.54 -6.04
N LEU A 18 10.74 -20.84 -6.66
CA LEU A 18 9.55 -19.99 -6.64
C LEU A 18 9.03 -19.77 -5.21
N TYR A 19 8.99 -20.80 -4.38
CA TYR A 19 8.58 -20.70 -2.99
C TYR A 19 9.48 -19.76 -2.18
N PHE A 20 10.79 -19.88 -2.29
CA PHE A 20 11.73 -19.02 -1.55
C PHE A 20 11.78 -17.58 -2.08
N PHE A 21 11.62 -17.38 -3.39
CA PHE A 21 11.73 -16.07 -4.02
C PHE A 21 10.39 -15.39 -4.29
N GLN A 22 9.23 -16.03 -3.98
CA GLN A 22 7.90 -15.50 -4.26
C GLN A 22 7.70 -14.07 -3.75
N ARG A 23 8.14 -13.72 -2.53
CA ARG A 23 8.01 -12.38 -1.99
C ARG A 23 8.80 -11.36 -2.79
N LYS A 24 10.02 -11.70 -3.21
CA LYS A 24 10.87 -10.82 -4.01
C LYS A 24 10.31 -10.60 -5.42
N ILE A 25 9.65 -11.61 -5.97
CA ILE A 25 8.95 -11.55 -7.25
C ILE A 25 7.65 -10.75 -7.12
N LEU A 26 6.93 -10.94 -6.01
CA LEU A 26 5.64 -10.34 -5.77
C LEU A 26 5.73 -8.85 -5.43
N PHE A 27 6.65 -8.45 -4.54
CA PHE A 27 6.77 -7.08 -4.05
C PHE A 27 7.91 -6.33 -4.77
N ASN A 28 7.52 -5.36 -5.58
CA ASN A 28 8.45 -4.53 -6.34
C ASN A 28 8.89 -3.32 -5.50
N LYS A 29 9.86 -3.54 -4.62
CA LYS A 29 10.39 -2.49 -3.73
C LYS A 29 10.87 -1.28 -4.55
N SER A 30 10.66 -0.08 -4.04
CA SER A 30 11.04 1.17 -4.69
C SER A 30 11.95 2.03 -3.81
N SER A 31 12.72 2.91 -4.44
CA SER A 31 13.54 3.91 -3.77
C SER A 31 12.68 5.04 -3.22
N ARG A 32 13.29 5.90 -2.37
CA ARG A 32 12.62 7.07 -1.83
C ARG A 32 12.22 8.03 -2.98
N PRO A 33 10.99 8.57 -2.99
CA PRO A 33 10.57 9.58 -3.95
C PRO A 33 11.32 10.89 -3.73
N ARG A 34 11.27 11.77 -4.71
CA ARG A 34 11.64 13.17 -4.54
C ARG A 34 10.67 13.85 -3.56
N ARG A 35 10.90 15.10 -3.23
CA ARG A 35 10.02 15.85 -2.32
C ARG A 35 8.64 16.07 -2.99
N PRO A 36 7.58 16.24 -2.19
CA PRO A 36 6.23 16.50 -2.73
C PRO A 36 6.18 17.68 -3.72
N GLU A 37 6.96 18.74 -3.47
CA GLU A 37 7.01 19.93 -4.32
C GLU A 37 7.53 19.62 -5.73
N ASP A 38 8.43 18.66 -5.88
CA ASP A 38 8.98 18.24 -7.18
C ASP A 38 7.91 17.56 -8.07
N TYR A 39 6.79 17.17 -7.46
CA TYR A 39 5.61 16.63 -8.14
C TYR A 39 4.45 17.62 -8.25
N GLY A 40 4.69 18.90 -7.91
CA GLY A 40 3.66 19.95 -7.93
C GLY A 40 2.64 19.84 -6.80
N LEU A 41 3.00 19.19 -5.69
CA LEU A 41 2.19 19.12 -4.48
C LEU A 41 2.67 20.20 -3.51
N GLU A 42 1.80 21.17 -3.23
CA GLU A 42 2.07 22.26 -2.28
C GLU A 42 1.43 21.96 -0.93
N ASN A 43 2.02 22.48 0.15
CA ASN A 43 1.50 22.37 1.52
C ASN A 43 1.34 20.91 2.01
N ILE A 44 2.16 20.00 1.49
CA ILE A 44 2.24 18.62 1.96
C ILE A 44 3.25 18.53 3.10
N ASN A 45 2.84 17.90 4.19
CA ASN A 45 3.74 17.51 5.27
C ASN A 45 4.23 16.08 5.02
N GLU A 46 5.54 15.95 4.81
CA GLU A 46 6.18 14.64 4.85
C GLU A 46 6.27 14.21 6.31
N ILE A 47 5.71 13.09 6.65
CA ILE A 47 5.63 12.57 8.02
C ILE A 47 6.14 11.14 8.08
N THR A 48 6.50 10.71 9.29
CA THR A 48 6.85 9.32 9.59
C THR A 48 5.77 8.72 10.47
N ILE A 49 5.19 7.62 10.02
CA ILE A 49 4.24 6.80 10.79
C ILE A 49 5.00 5.60 11.34
N LYS A 50 4.99 5.45 12.66
CA LYS A 50 5.62 4.31 13.32
C LYS A 50 4.61 3.20 13.56
N THR A 51 4.91 1.99 13.11
CA THR A 51 4.10 0.80 13.33
C THR A 51 4.37 0.18 14.71
N ASP A 52 3.48 -0.66 15.20
CA ASP A 52 3.63 -1.38 16.49
C ASP A 52 4.88 -2.27 16.54
N ASP A 53 5.31 -2.80 15.39
CA ASP A 53 6.54 -3.58 15.25
C ASP A 53 7.77 -2.72 14.92
N ASN A 54 7.70 -1.40 15.22
CA ASN A 54 8.78 -0.42 15.14
C ASN A 54 9.32 -0.13 13.73
N VAL A 55 8.56 -0.34 12.68
CA VAL A 55 8.92 0.11 11.33
C VAL A 55 8.47 1.56 11.13
N ASN A 56 9.33 2.37 10.53
CA ASN A 56 9.02 3.75 10.16
C ASN A 56 8.56 3.80 8.70
N LEU A 57 7.35 4.33 8.50
CA LEU A 57 6.74 4.46 7.18
C LEU A 57 6.74 5.92 6.74
N LEU A 58 7.24 6.20 5.55
CA LEU A 58 7.08 7.48 4.89
C LEU A 58 5.61 7.69 4.53
N ALA A 59 5.07 8.85 4.85
CA ALA A 59 3.75 9.25 4.40
C ALA A 59 3.71 10.74 4.07
N TRP A 60 2.80 11.11 3.17
CA TRP A 60 2.52 12.50 2.77
C TRP A 60 1.13 12.88 3.23
N HIS A 61 1.05 13.90 4.04
CA HIS A 61 -0.20 14.41 4.59
C HIS A 61 -0.49 15.83 4.14
N TYR A 62 -1.66 16.05 3.58
CA TYR A 62 -2.23 17.37 3.26
C TYR A 62 -3.41 17.66 4.18
N LYS A 63 -3.39 18.82 4.81
CA LYS A 63 -4.50 19.31 5.61
C LYS A 63 -5.45 20.12 4.74
N GLY A 64 -6.57 19.50 4.38
CA GLY A 64 -7.63 20.13 3.58
C GLY A 64 -8.54 21.04 4.38
N LYS A 65 -9.75 21.30 3.85
CA LYS A 65 -10.77 22.10 4.50
C LYS A 65 -11.39 21.37 5.69
N LYS A 66 -11.64 22.08 6.79
CA LYS A 66 -12.12 21.51 8.06
C LYS A 66 -13.37 20.63 7.95
N ASN A 67 -14.28 20.94 7.02
CA ASN A 67 -15.57 20.23 6.86
C ASN A 67 -15.54 19.20 5.71
N ARG A 68 -14.36 18.75 5.30
CA ARG A 68 -14.18 17.72 4.28
C ARG A 68 -13.57 16.47 4.90
N PRO A 69 -13.91 15.27 4.37
CA PRO A 69 -13.30 14.02 4.80
C PRO A 69 -11.79 14.00 4.55
N ILE A 70 -11.11 13.06 5.21
CA ILE A 70 -9.75 12.69 4.86
C ILE A 70 -9.76 11.46 3.98
N LEU A 71 -9.07 11.51 2.85
CA LEU A 71 -8.83 10.36 1.99
C LEU A 71 -7.49 9.73 2.36
N VAL A 72 -7.55 8.50 2.87
CA VAL A 72 -6.35 7.68 3.08
C VAL A 72 -6.13 6.81 1.85
N TYR A 73 -4.92 6.91 1.25
CA TYR A 73 -4.60 6.23 0.01
C TYR A 73 -3.58 5.12 0.23
N PHE A 74 -3.99 3.89 0.01
CA PHE A 74 -3.20 2.67 0.06
C PHE A 74 -2.81 2.24 -1.35
N HIS A 75 -1.55 2.49 -1.72
CA HIS A 75 -1.07 2.33 -3.09
C HIS A 75 -0.87 0.87 -3.53
N GLY A 76 -0.79 0.68 -4.84
CA GLY A 76 -0.53 -0.62 -5.46
C GLY A 76 0.91 -1.11 -5.31
N ASN A 77 1.22 -2.22 -5.96
CA ASN A 77 2.50 -2.95 -5.83
C ASN A 77 3.65 -2.38 -6.69
N SER A 78 3.53 -1.21 -7.26
CA SER A 78 4.54 -0.65 -8.17
C SER A 78 4.85 0.79 -7.82
N PHE A 79 6.12 1.14 -7.98
CA PHE A 79 6.64 2.51 -7.82
C PHE A 79 6.52 3.05 -6.39
N ASP A 80 6.98 4.27 -6.19
CA ASP A 80 6.87 5.01 -4.95
C ASP A 80 5.57 5.85 -4.89
N ILE A 81 5.35 6.51 -3.77
CA ILE A 81 4.15 7.34 -3.58
C ILE A 81 4.15 8.59 -4.46
N GLY A 82 5.31 9.03 -4.96
CA GLY A 82 5.42 10.19 -5.86
C GLY A 82 4.70 9.97 -7.19
N GLU A 83 4.66 8.74 -7.71
CA GLU A 83 3.92 8.41 -8.92
C GLU A 83 2.39 8.59 -8.79
N ARG A 84 1.89 8.72 -7.54
CA ARG A 84 0.47 9.00 -7.25
C ARG A 84 0.19 10.46 -6.98
N ALA A 85 1.22 11.31 -7.00
CA ALA A 85 1.10 12.74 -6.68
C ALA A 85 0.01 13.44 -7.50
N TYR A 86 -0.11 13.14 -8.80
CA TYR A 86 -1.13 13.72 -9.67
C TYR A 86 -2.56 13.38 -9.23
N ARG A 87 -2.78 12.21 -8.61
CA ARG A 87 -4.08 11.80 -8.07
C ARG A 87 -4.36 12.53 -6.78
N ILE A 88 -3.38 12.54 -5.88
CA ILE A 88 -3.47 13.22 -4.58
C ILE A 88 -3.76 14.72 -4.80
N LYS A 89 -3.10 15.35 -5.78
CA LYS A 89 -3.34 16.74 -6.14
C LYS A 89 -4.81 17.02 -6.46
N LYS A 90 -5.49 16.17 -7.22
CA LYS A 90 -6.91 16.34 -7.56
C LYS A 90 -7.81 16.35 -6.32
N TYR A 91 -7.53 15.51 -5.34
CA TYR A 91 -8.28 15.51 -4.09
C TYR A 91 -7.97 16.75 -3.24
N ASN A 92 -6.70 17.16 -3.17
CA ASN A 92 -6.28 18.37 -2.47
C ASN A 92 -6.94 19.62 -3.08
N ASP A 93 -6.92 19.75 -4.40
CA ASP A 93 -7.56 20.85 -5.13
C ASP A 93 -9.09 20.89 -4.89
N SER A 94 -9.70 19.73 -4.64
CA SER A 94 -11.12 19.61 -4.26
C SER A 94 -11.37 19.87 -2.77
N GLY A 95 -10.32 20.15 -1.99
CA GLY A 95 -10.40 20.52 -0.57
C GLY A 95 -10.45 19.36 0.40
N PHE A 96 -10.24 18.12 -0.04
CA PHE A 96 -10.10 16.98 0.87
C PHE A 96 -8.78 17.07 1.64
N SER A 97 -8.76 16.61 2.88
CA SER A 97 -7.52 16.19 3.51
C SER A 97 -7.06 14.89 2.85
N THR A 98 -5.75 14.69 2.68
CA THR A 98 -5.24 13.43 2.13
C THR A 98 -4.07 12.90 2.95
N LEU A 99 -4.00 11.58 3.05
CA LEU A 99 -2.85 10.87 3.60
C LEU A 99 -2.51 9.71 2.66
N ILE A 100 -1.35 9.77 2.02
CA ILE A 100 -0.80 8.64 1.28
C ILE A 100 0.38 8.06 2.05
N VAL A 101 0.31 6.79 2.39
CA VAL A 101 1.38 6.07 3.08
C VAL A 101 2.11 5.17 2.11
N SER A 102 3.42 5.06 2.27
CA SER A 102 4.21 4.06 1.57
C SER A 102 4.42 2.83 2.45
N TRP A 103 4.25 1.65 1.85
CA TRP A 103 4.45 0.38 2.53
C TRP A 103 5.89 0.19 3.01
N ARG A 104 6.09 -0.63 4.04
CA ARG A 104 7.41 -1.16 4.37
C ARG A 104 8.08 -1.80 3.15
N GLY A 105 9.38 -1.54 2.97
CA GLY A 105 10.15 -1.98 1.80
C GLY A 105 9.90 -1.17 0.52
N PHE A 106 8.98 -0.19 0.52
CA PHE A 106 8.75 0.74 -0.60
C PHE A 106 9.19 2.16 -0.19
N SER A 107 9.45 3.01 -1.19
CA SER A 107 9.86 4.42 -0.98
C SER A 107 11.04 4.59 -0.02
N GLY A 108 11.94 3.60 0.02
CA GLY A 108 13.09 3.61 0.93
C GLY A 108 12.76 3.25 2.39
N ASN A 109 11.54 2.85 2.71
CA ASN A 109 11.21 2.34 4.04
C ASN A 109 11.89 0.99 4.31
N ASP A 110 12.27 0.79 5.55
CA ASP A 110 12.78 -0.49 6.02
C ASP A 110 11.70 -1.59 6.04
N GLY A 111 12.14 -2.81 6.29
CA GLY A 111 11.29 -3.98 6.48
C GLY A 111 10.94 -4.73 5.19
N ASP A 112 10.25 -5.86 5.38
CA ASP A 112 9.85 -6.74 4.30
C ASP A 112 8.33 -6.81 4.20
N PRO A 113 7.77 -6.51 3.01
CA PRO A 113 6.33 -6.57 2.81
C PRO A 113 5.85 -8.03 2.85
N SER A 114 4.71 -8.21 3.47
CA SER A 114 3.90 -9.43 3.47
C SER A 114 2.46 -9.03 3.73
N GLU A 115 1.50 -9.87 3.44
CA GLU A 115 0.10 -9.59 3.72
C GLU A 115 -0.12 -9.12 5.16
N LYS A 116 0.34 -9.91 6.14
CA LYS A 116 0.26 -9.55 7.57
C LYS A 116 0.91 -8.20 7.87
N ASN A 117 2.08 -7.94 7.31
CA ASN A 117 2.84 -6.73 7.59
C ASN A 117 2.19 -5.49 6.97
N LEU A 118 1.59 -5.62 5.78
CA LEU A 118 0.82 -4.53 5.16
C LEU A 118 -0.44 -4.19 5.96
N TYR A 119 -1.06 -5.17 6.63
CA TYR A 119 -2.17 -4.91 7.55
C TYR A 119 -1.73 -4.13 8.79
N LEU A 120 -0.53 -4.38 9.31
CA LEU A 120 0.07 -3.56 10.39
C LEU A 120 0.33 -2.12 9.91
N ASP A 121 0.87 -1.96 8.70
CA ASP A 121 1.12 -0.65 8.10
C ASP A 121 -0.20 0.13 7.93
N GLY A 122 -1.23 -0.53 7.43
CA GLY A 122 -2.56 0.06 7.27
C GLY A 122 -3.19 0.46 8.60
N THR A 123 -3.13 -0.41 9.61
CA THR A 123 -3.64 -0.14 10.97
C THR A 123 -2.94 1.08 11.57
N ALA A 124 -1.60 1.11 11.57
CA ALA A 124 -0.82 2.24 12.07
C ALA A 124 -1.16 3.56 11.36
N THR A 125 -1.49 3.48 10.06
CA THR A 125 -1.90 4.64 9.27
C THR A 125 -3.25 5.20 9.74
N ILE A 126 -4.23 4.34 9.97
CA ILE A 126 -5.54 4.77 10.49
C ILE A 126 -5.39 5.34 11.90
N GLU A 127 -4.66 4.68 12.78
CA GLU A 127 -4.41 5.15 14.13
C GLU A 127 -3.69 6.49 14.15
N TRP A 128 -2.75 6.72 13.23
CA TRP A 128 -2.12 8.02 13.08
C TRP A 128 -3.15 9.11 12.75
N ILE A 129 -4.09 8.88 11.84
CA ILE A 129 -5.16 9.83 11.51
C ILE A 129 -5.98 10.15 12.75
N LEU A 130 -6.44 9.11 13.47
CA LEU A 130 -7.31 9.27 14.65
C LEU A 130 -6.62 10.04 15.79
N ASN A 131 -5.30 9.89 15.93
CA ASN A 131 -4.55 10.50 17.01
C ASN A 131 -3.97 11.90 16.66
N ASN A 132 -3.81 12.22 15.38
CA ASN A 132 -3.08 13.43 14.95
C ASN A 132 -3.92 14.40 14.12
N THR A 133 -5.18 14.06 13.83
CA THR A 133 -6.08 14.92 13.08
C THR A 133 -7.40 15.10 13.83
N HIS A 134 -8.30 15.90 13.30
CA HIS A 134 -9.65 16.07 13.86
C HIS A 134 -10.66 15.07 13.29
N HIS A 135 -10.25 14.18 12.39
CA HIS A 135 -11.13 13.21 11.75
C HIS A 135 -11.32 11.97 12.64
N ASN A 136 -12.55 11.47 12.66
CA ASN A 136 -12.90 10.17 13.21
C ASN A 136 -13.09 9.15 12.08
N CYS A 137 -13.38 7.87 12.39
CA CYS A 137 -13.53 6.83 11.36
C CYS A 137 -14.60 7.18 10.31
N ALA A 138 -15.73 7.79 10.72
CA ALA A 138 -16.80 8.19 9.83
C ALA A 138 -16.45 9.37 8.91
N ASP A 139 -15.30 10.01 9.11
CA ASP A 139 -14.77 11.07 8.24
C ASP A 139 -13.69 10.53 7.28
N ILE A 140 -13.36 9.23 7.32
CA ILE A 140 -12.30 8.64 6.50
C ILE A 140 -12.87 8.02 5.22
N VAL A 141 -12.33 8.42 4.07
CA VAL A 141 -12.46 7.70 2.81
C VAL A 141 -11.29 6.75 2.68
N ASN A 142 -11.55 5.45 2.82
CA ASN A 142 -10.58 4.37 2.74
C ASN A 142 -10.37 3.96 1.28
N TYR A 143 -9.26 4.37 0.67
CA TYR A 143 -8.99 4.14 -0.76
C TYR A 143 -7.86 3.13 -0.95
N GLY A 144 -8.16 2.00 -1.56
CA GLY A 144 -7.19 0.97 -1.94
C GLY A 144 -7.01 0.87 -3.45
N GLU A 145 -5.75 0.93 -3.93
CA GLU A 145 -5.35 0.67 -5.32
C GLU A 145 -4.68 -0.70 -5.42
N SER A 146 -5.18 -1.61 -6.26
CA SER A 146 -4.56 -2.91 -6.53
C SER A 146 -4.16 -3.64 -5.23
N LEU A 147 -2.88 -3.79 -4.92
CA LEU A 147 -2.39 -4.37 -3.65
C LEU A 147 -3.05 -3.71 -2.42
N GLY A 148 -3.22 -2.40 -2.44
CA GLY A 148 -3.84 -1.65 -1.37
C GLY A 148 -5.32 -1.99 -1.14
N THR A 149 -6.00 -2.61 -2.13
CA THR A 149 -7.40 -3.04 -1.95
C THR A 149 -7.53 -4.13 -0.89
N GLY A 150 -6.56 -5.04 -0.81
CA GLY A 150 -6.53 -6.07 0.24
C GLY A 150 -6.42 -5.46 1.63
N VAL A 151 -5.59 -4.43 1.79
CA VAL A 151 -5.47 -3.69 3.07
C VAL A 151 -6.76 -2.92 3.37
N ALA A 152 -7.32 -2.22 2.38
CA ALA A 152 -8.56 -1.46 2.58
C ALA A 152 -9.72 -2.37 3.01
N VAL A 153 -9.84 -3.57 2.45
CA VAL A 153 -10.85 -4.57 2.84
C VAL A 153 -10.61 -5.07 4.26
N GLU A 154 -9.38 -5.40 4.62
CA GLU A 154 -9.03 -5.85 5.99
C GLU A 154 -9.35 -4.78 7.04
N LEU A 155 -9.07 -3.51 6.73
CA LEU A 155 -9.35 -2.41 7.65
C LEU A 155 -10.86 -2.19 7.86
N ASN A 156 -11.70 -2.48 6.86
CA ASN A 156 -13.17 -2.44 7.03
C ASN A 156 -13.70 -3.46 8.04
N LEU A 157 -12.94 -4.50 8.40
CA LEU A 157 -13.32 -5.43 9.46
C LEU A 157 -13.15 -4.82 10.86
N LYS A 158 -12.40 -3.73 10.97
CA LYS A 158 -12.01 -3.12 12.25
C LYS A 158 -12.57 -1.71 12.45
N TYR A 159 -12.83 -0.99 11.34
CA TYR A 159 -13.20 0.42 11.37
C TYR A 159 -14.40 0.69 10.47
N ASP A 160 -15.34 1.51 10.96
CA ASP A 160 -16.51 1.97 10.19
C ASP A 160 -16.17 3.26 9.43
N PHE A 161 -15.68 3.11 8.20
CA PHE A 161 -15.34 4.24 7.32
C PHE A 161 -16.58 4.84 6.65
N CYS A 162 -16.53 6.14 6.31
CA CYS A 162 -17.64 6.76 5.59
C CYS A 162 -17.78 6.21 4.16
N LEU A 163 -16.67 5.81 3.54
CA LEU A 163 -16.64 5.23 2.21
C LEU A 163 -15.38 4.37 2.04
N THR A 164 -15.51 3.25 1.34
CA THR A 164 -14.37 2.47 0.85
C THR A 164 -14.40 2.43 -0.67
N VAL A 165 -13.27 2.80 -1.27
CA VAL A 165 -13.05 2.77 -2.71
C VAL A 165 -12.01 1.70 -3.04
N LEU A 166 -12.35 0.78 -3.92
CA LEU A 166 -11.46 -0.29 -4.37
C LEU A 166 -11.17 -0.12 -5.87
N GLU A 167 -9.98 0.33 -6.20
CA GLU A 167 -9.52 0.45 -7.59
C GLU A 167 -8.74 -0.79 -7.99
N ALA A 168 -9.17 -1.46 -9.07
CA ALA A 168 -8.58 -2.70 -9.58
C ALA A 168 -8.42 -3.80 -8.50
N PRO A 169 -9.50 -4.13 -7.77
CA PRO A 169 -9.46 -5.16 -6.75
C PRO A 169 -9.19 -6.55 -7.36
N PHE A 170 -8.67 -7.45 -6.54
CA PHE A 170 -8.42 -8.84 -6.92
C PHE A 170 -8.96 -9.78 -5.83
N THR A 171 -9.31 -10.99 -6.23
CA THR A 171 -9.84 -12.02 -5.31
C THR A 171 -8.73 -12.69 -4.50
N SER A 172 -7.61 -13.01 -5.16
CA SER A 172 -6.41 -13.53 -4.51
C SER A 172 -5.18 -13.31 -5.38
N ILE A 173 -4.00 -13.30 -4.77
CA ILE A 173 -2.73 -13.26 -5.50
C ILE A 173 -2.59 -14.50 -6.41
N ALA A 174 -3.09 -15.66 -5.96
CA ALA A 174 -3.10 -16.88 -6.76
C ALA A 174 -3.93 -16.73 -8.05
N ASP A 175 -5.10 -16.10 -7.97
CA ASP A 175 -5.96 -15.87 -9.15
C ASP A 175 -5.32 -14.86 -10.12
N VAL A 176 -4.66 -13.83 -9.59
CA VAL A 176 -3.86 -12.89 -10.41
C VAL A 176 -2.74 -13.65 -11.15
N ALA A 177 -2.01 -14.53 -10.44
CA ALA A 177 -0.94 -15.33 -11.03
C ALA A 177 -1.46 -16.28 -12.11
N LYS A 178 -2.55 -17.02 -11.85
CA LYS A 178 -3.21 -17.89 -12.83
C LYS A 178 -3.58 -17.14 -14.10
N LYS A 179 -4.23 -15.98 -13.94
CA LYS A 179 -4.65 -15.17 -15.09
C LYS A 179 -3.47 -14.63 -15.89
N ARG A 180 -2.39 -14.22 -15.21
CA ARG A 180 -1.22 -13.61 -15.85
C ARG A 180 -0.34 -14.64 -16.56
N TYR A 181 -0.16 -15.81 -15.96
CA TYR A 181 0.76 -16.85 -16.45
C TYR A 181 0.05 -18.01 -17.14
N ARG A 182 -1.29 -17.97 -17.24
CA ARG A 182 -2.14 -19.00 -17.88
C ARG A 182 -1.85 -20.43 -17.38
N ILE A 183 -1.62 -20.57 -16.07
CA ILE A 183 -1.37 -21.84 -15.38
C ILE A 183 -2.61 -22.30 -14.60
#